data_8181fba3cb9c8c4087377d3e302558be
#
_entry.id   8181fba3cb9c8c4087377d3e302558be
#
_cell.length_a   1.000
_cell.length_b   1.000
_cell.length_c   1.000
_cell.angle_alpha   90.00
_cell.angle_beta   90.00
_cell.angle_gamma   90.00
#
_symmetry.space_group_name_H-M   'P 1'
#
loop_
_entity.id
_entity.type
_entity.pdbx_description
1 polymer ?
#
loop_
_entity_poly.entity_id
_entity_poly.type
_entity_poly.pdbx_seq_one_letter_code
_entity_poly.pdbx_strand_id
1 'polypeptide(L)'
;MTEPSGGSTDKPRRPVVVPAIALAALAAIGITALLGGLNERPDPAPPQLKPGQVLDQGRFDTQFVESKITLQRAENDFAEDKRFLDVIFKVTNKTDETVNVGGLPSGKSGGWNFGATLLKMTPAIKSKTGGDLFVSSHGGQYSQLHPGIPSIVVARYELEGSAQAPEQITYDVGKYELLENALADTSEWFLESEQDPLTEEDENTVAAKVTLPVQPEGA
;
A
#
# COMPACT_ATOMS: atom_id res chain seq x y z
N MET A 1 -67.14 60.83 -34.92
CA MET A 1 -66.36 61.01 -33.72
C MET A 1 -65.66 59.71 -33.41
N THR A 2 -64.40 59.58 -33.75
CA THR A 2 -63.58 58.39 -33.63
C THR A 2 -62.44 58.67 -32.67
N GLU A 3 -62.44 58.00 -31.55
CA GLU A 3 -61.35 58.03 -30.58
C GLU A 3 -60.18 57.15 -31.07
N PRO A 4 -58.94 57.59 -30.92
CA PRO A 4 -57.79 56.73 -31.23
C PRO A 4 -57.41 55.93 -29.92
N SER A 5 -57.44 54.65 -30.09
CA SER A 5 -56.93 53.67 -29.13
C SER A 5 -55.40 53.81 -28.94
N GLY A 6 -55.00 54.17 -27.74
CA GLY A 6 -53.58 54.25 -27.37
C GLY A 6 -53.01 52.83 -27.19
N GLY A 7 -52.12 52.43 -28.13
CA GLY A 7 -51.36 51.19 -28.00
C GLY A 7 -50.29 51.30 -26.94
N SER A 8 -50.40 50.57 -25.88
CA SER A 8 -49.37 50.35 -24.87
C SER A 8 -48.31 49.38 -25.47
N THR A 9 -47.14 49.93 -25.75
CA THR A 9 -45.97 49.12 -26.13
C THR A 9 -45.30 48.57 -24.88
N ASP A 10 -45.77 47.46 -24.42
CA ASP A 10 -45.10 46.67 -23.38
C ASP A 10 -43.82 46.04 -23.98
N LYS A 11 -42.69 46.70 -23.77
CA LYS A 11 -41.36 46.10 -24.09
C LYS A 11 -41.10 44.94 -23.17
N PRO A 12 -40.86 43.73 -23.67
CA PRO A 12 -40.56 42.58 -22.85
C PRO A 12 -39.29 42.89 -22.02
N ARG A 13 -39.42 42.94 -20.71
CA ARG A 13 -38.29 43.03 -19.76
C ARG A 13 -37.52 41.74 -19.93
N ARG A 14 -36.31 41.82 -20.54
CA ARG A 14 -35.40 40.69 -20.59
C ARG A 14 -35.05 40.27 -19.15
N PRO A 15 -35.20 38.99 -18.79
CA PRO A 15 -34.90 38.53 -17.46
C PRO A 15 -33.39 38.66 -17.20
N VAL A 16 -32.99 39.72 -16.52
CA VAL A 16 -31.58 40.00 -16.15
C VAL A 16 -31.11 39.09 -14.99
N VAL A 17 -32.06 38.42 -14.34
CA VAL A 17 -31.80 37.59 -13.17
C VAL A 17 -30.92 36.37 -13.51
N VAL A 18 -31.16 35.71 -14.65
CA VAL A 18 -30.39 34.53 -15.06
C VAL A 18 -28.90 34.86 -15.30
N PRO A 19 -28.54 35.90 -16.08
CA PRO A 19 -27.14 36.26 -16.27
C PRO A 19 -26.48 36.79 -15.00
N ALA A 20 -27.22 37.45 -14.10
CA ALA A 20 -26.67 37.90 -12.82
C ALA A 20 -26.33 36.74 -11.88
N ILE A 21 -27.18 35.71 -11.81
CA ILE A 21 -26.90 34.48 -11.04
C ILE A 21 -25.71 33.73 -11.62
N ALA A 22 -25.61 33.62 -12.96
CA ALA A 22 -24.49 32.97 -13.62
C ALA A 22 -23.15 33.69 -13.34
N LEU A 23 -23.14 35.02 -13.37
CA LEU A 23 -21.96 35.82 -13.04
C LEU A 23 -21.57 35.67 -11.56
N ALA A 24 -22.52 35.66 -10.65
CA ALA A 24 -22.27 35.46 -9.23
C ALA A 24 -21.68 34.04 -8.95
N ALA A 25 -22.20 33.01 -9.62
CA ALA A 25 -21.69 31.64 -9.51
C ALA A 25 -20.24 31.52 -10.05
N LEU A 26 -19.96 32.12 -11.19
CA LEU A 26 -18.60 32.15 -11.76
C LEU A 26 -17.61 32.93 -10.88
N ALA A 27 -18.05 34.04 -10.30
CA ALA A 27 -17.23 34.79 -9.37
C ALA A 27 -16.94 33.99 -8.09
N ALA A 28 -17.93 33.28 -7.54
CA ALA A 28 -17.75 32.43 -6.38
C ALA A 28 -16.74 31.30 -6.65
N ILE A 29 -16.85 30.59 -7.80
CA ILE A 29 -15.91 29.56 -8.23
C ILE A 29 -14.50 30.15 -8.42
N GLY A 30 -14.40 31.31 -9.07
CA GLY A 30 -13.13 32.02 -9.28
C GLY A 30 -12.45 32.41 -7.96
N ILE A 31 -13.19 32.92 -6.98
CA ILE A 31 -12.68 33.26 -5.65
C ILE A 31 -12.25 31.99 -4.90
N THR A 32 -13.03 30.93 -4.97
CA THR A 32 -12.69 29.63 -4.34
C THR A 32 -11.39 29.07 -4.93
N ALA A 33 -11.22 29.14 -6.26
CA ALA A 33 -10.00 28.71 -6.92
C ALA A 33 -8.78 29.56 -6.53
N LEU A 34 -8.93 30.88 -6.49
CA LEU A 34 -7.86 31.81 -6.11
C LEU A 34 -7.43 31.66 -4.65
N LEU A 35 -8.35 31.29 -3.78
CA LEU A 35 -8.07 31.02 -2.35
C LEU A 35 -7.57 29.59 -2.10
N GLY A 36 -7.32 28.81 -3.15
CA GLY A 36 -6.86 27.43 -3.06
C GLY A 36 -7.94 26.42 -2.64
N GLY A 37 -9.22 26.82 -2.66
CA GLY A 37 -10.33 25.93 -2.28
C GLY A 37 -10.65 24.84 -3.29
N LEU A 38 -10.00 24.84 -4.47
CA LEU A 38 -10.02 23.76 -5.44
C LEU A 38 -8.70 22.98 -5.46
N ASN A 39 -7.74 23.31 -4.60
CA ASN A 39 -6.55 22.50 -4.47
C ASN A 39 -6.92 21.20 -3.74
N GLU A 40 -6.54 20.10 -4.31
CA GLU A 40 -6.62 18.81 -3.65
C GLU A 40 -5.86 18.90 -2.32
N ARG A 41 -6.52 18.50 -1.24
CA ARG A 41 -5.86 18.42 0.04
C ARG A 41 -4.90 17.24 -0.04
N PRO A 42 -3.57 17.43 0.14
CA PRO A 42 -2.67 16.29 0.12
C PRO A 42 -3.13 15.28 1.16
N ASP A 43 -3.18 14.02 0.75
CA ASP A 43 -3.54 12.94 1.64
C ASP A 43 -2.63 12.91 2.86
N PRO A 44 -3.17 12.61 4.04
CA PRO A 44 -2.36 12.53 5.23
C PRO A 44 -1.27 11.46 5.02
N ALA A 45 -0.01 11.81 5.36
CA ALA A 45 1.08 10.87 5.24
C ALA A 45 0.77 9.57 6.00
N PRO A 46 1.11 8.39 5.44
CA PRO A 46 0.88 7.11 6.09
C PRO A 46 1.47 7.07 7.51
N PRO A 47 0.77 6.47 8.47
CA PRO A 47 1.24 6.39 9.85
C PRO A 47 2.56 5.64 9.94
N GLN A 48 3.47 6.15 10.79
CA GLN A 48 4.74 5.47 11.11
C GLN A 48 4.52 4.54 12.28
N LEU A 49 4.69 3.24 12.08
CA LEU A 49 4.58 2.24 13.13
C LEU A 49 5.96 1.91 13.70
N LYS A 50 5.99 1.72 15.00
CA LYS A 50 7.20 1.26 15.69
C LYS A 50 7.33 -0.27 15.56
N PRO A 51 8.56 -0.81 15.53
CA PRO A 51 8.77 -2.25 15.64
C PRO A 51 8.02 -2.81 16.83
N GLY A 52 7.43 -3.99 16.67
CA GLY A 52 6.64 -4.63 17.71
C GLY A 52 5.17 -4.21 17.81
N GLN A 53 4.75 -3.15 17.14
CA GLN A 53 3.32 -2.81 17.04
C GLN A 53 2.62 -3.74 16.04
N VAL A 54 1.38 -4.13 16.36
CA VAL A 54 0.54 -4.92 15.46
C VAL A 54 -0.16 -3.99 14.49
N LEU A 55 -0.04 -4.30 13.21
CA LEU A 55 -0.77 -3.68 12.11
C LEU A 55 -1.90 -4.61 11.67
N ASP A 56 -3.12 -4.15 11.72
CA ASP A 56 -4.26 -4.81 11.10
C ASP A 56 -4.25 -4.52 9.59
N GLN A 57 -4.04 -5.57 8.80
CA GLN A 57 -4.02 -5.51 7.34
C GLN A 57 -5.28 -6.16 6.73
N GLY A 58 -6.40 -6.19 7.45
CA GLY A 58 -7.64 -6.82 7.04
C GLY A 58 -7.56 -8.34 7.09
N ARG A 59 -6.89 -8.96 6.13
CA ARG A 59 -6.68 -10.40 6.03
C ARG A 59 -5.67 -10.95 7.02
N PHE A 60 -4.69 -10.13 7.42
CA PHE A 60 -3.59 -10.51 8.32
C PHE A 60 -3.43 -9.49 9.44
N ASP A 61 -3.03 -9.97 10.63
CA ASP A 61 -2.41 -9.14 11.66
C ASP A 61 -0.91 -9.34 11.59
N THR A 62 -0.16 -8.25 11.43
CA THR A 62 1.29 -8.29 11.22
C THR A 62 2.03 -7.47 12.25
N GLN A 63 3.06 -8.05 12.83
CA GLN A 63 4.01 -7.39 13.71
C GLN A 63 5.40 -7.49 13.12
N PHE A 64 6.04 -6.36 12.85
CA PHE A 64 7.44 -6.28 12.43
C PHE A 64 8.32 -6.47 13.67
N VAL A 65 9.09 -7.55 13.70
CA VAL A 65 9.85 -7.95 14.90
C VAL A 65 11.26 -7.38 14.86
N GLU A 66 12.05 -7.80 13.88
CA GLU A 66 13.45 -7.41 13.73
C GLU A 66 13.93 -7.56 12.28
N SER A 67 15.09 -6.98 11.99
CA SER A 67 15.86 -7.31 10.79
C SER A 67 17.32 -7.53 11.17
N LYS A 68 17.95 -8.53 10.55
CA LYS A 68 19.33 -8.93 10.87
C LYS A 68 20.06 -9.54 9.70
N ILE A 69 21.38 -9.50 9.78
CA ILE A 69 22.26 -10.19 8.85
C ILE A 69 22.51 -11.60 9.34
N THR A 70 22.29 -12.58 8.46
CA THR A 70 22.62 -13.99 8.71
C THR A 70 23.64 -14.49 7.71
N LEU A 71 24.56 -15.34 8.17
CA LEU A 71 25.58 -16.00 7.37
C LEU A 71 25.19 -17.49 7.23
N GLN A 72 25.08 -17.91 6.00
CA GLN A 72 25.04 -19.35 5.66
C GLN A 72 26.41 -19.74 5.17
N ARG A 73 27.11 -20.57 5.96
CA ARG A 73 28.42 -21.08 5.58
C ARG A 73 28.31 -22.10 4.44
N ALA A 74 29.33 -22.11 3.62
CA ALA A 74 29.47 -23.09 2.55
C ALA A 74 29.38 -24.52 3.11
N GLU A 75 28.60 -25.38 2.47
CA GLU A 75 28.44 -26.78 2.88
C GLU A 75 29.63 -27.65 2.42
N ASN A 76 30.42 -27.16 1.46
CA ASN A 76 31.58 -27.87 0.90
C ASN A 76 32.56 -26.89 0.26
N ASP A 77 33.74 -27.37 -0.13
CA ASP A 77 34.83 -26.57 -0.68
C ASP A 77 34.54 -25.92 -2.04
N PHE A 78 33.43 -26.25 -2.69
CA PHE A 78 32.99 -25.71 -3.99
C PHE A 78 31.90 -24.66 -3.87
N ALA A 79 31.33 -24.47 -2.69
CA ALA A 79 30.31 -23.46 -2.40
C ALA A 79 30.98 -22.24 -1.73
N GLU A 80 30.32 -21.10 -1.84
CA GLU A 80 30.72 -19.86 -1.17
C GLU A 80 29.78 -19.58 0.00
N ASP A 81 30.32 -18.90 1.02
CA ASP A 81 29.51 -18.37 2.11
C ASP A 81 28.51 -17.36 1.56
N LYS A 82 27.25 -17.45 2.00
CA LYS A 82 26.18 -16.55 1.60
C LYS A 82 25.72 -15.69 2.76
N ARG A 83 25.54 -14.42 2.50
CA ARG A 83 25.01 -13.45 3.45
C ARG A 83 23.60 -13.08 3.08
N PHE A 84 22.75 -13.03 4.06
CA PHE A 84 21.34 -12.68 3.87
C PHE A 84 20.93 -11.54 4.80
N LEU A 85 20.05 -10.68 4.31
CA LEU A 85 19.23 -9.84 5.14
C LEU A 85 17.93 -10.58 5.41
N ASP A 86 17.69 -10.96 6.65
CA ASP A 86 16.45 -11.56 7.12
C ASP A 86 15.60 -10.51 7.82
N VAL A 87 14.36 -10.34 7.37
CA VAL A 87 13.36 -9.51 8.02
C VAL A 87 12.30 -10.43 8.61
N ILE A 88 12.06 -10.29 9.90
CA ILE A 88 11.25 -11.21 10.69
C ILE A 88 9.94 -10.55 11.08
N PHE A 89 8.86 -11.23 10.77
CA PHE A 89 7.49 -10.84 11.08
C PHE A 89 6.83 -11.90 11.94
N LYS A 90 5.91 -11.47 12.80
CA LYS A 90 4.90 -12.32 13.39
C LYS A 90 3.58 -12.04 12.69
N VAL A 91 3.05 -13.03 11.98
CA VAL A 91 1.87 -12.90 11.13
C VAL A 91 0.78 -13.84 11.64
N THR A 92 -0.43 -13.33 11.78
CA THR A 92 -1.62 -14.11 12.09
C THR A 92 -2.59 -14.01 10.91
N ASN A 93 -2.95 -15.14 10.34
CA ASN A 93 -4.00 -15.22 9.34
C ASN A 93 -5.37 -15.08 10.02
N LYS A 94 -6.14 -14.07 9.63
CA LYS A 94 -7.46 -13.75 10.21
C LYS A 94 -8.62 -14.44 9.50
N THR A 95 -8.34 -15.15 8.39
CA THR A 95 -9.37 -15.91 7.67
C THR A 95 -9.60 -17.25 8.35
N ASP A 96 -10.64 -17.94 7.94
CA ASP A 96 -11.01 -19.29 8.40
C ASP A 96 -10.33 -20.42 7.59
N GLU A 97 -9.59 -20.07 6.53
CA GLU A 97 -8.88 -21.02 5.68
C GLU A 97 -7.36 -20.91 5.84
N THR A 98 -6.67 -22.03 5.66
CA THR A 98 -5.20 -22.04 5.56
C THR A 98 -4.78 -21.40 4.24
N VAL A 99 -3.90 -20.39 4.31
CA VAL A 99 -3.39 -19.69 3.13
C VAL A 99 -1.89 -19.86 2.99
N ASN A 100 -1.39 -19.77 1.76
CA ASN A 100 0.05 -19.71 1.52
C ASN A 100 0.57 -18.33 1.95
N VAL A 101 1.79 -18.27 2.51
CA VAL A 101 2.42 -17.00 2.92
C VAL A 101 2.62 -16.06 1.74
N GLY A 102 2.75 -16.61 0.54
CA GLY A 102 2.86 -15.81 -0.68
C GLY A 102 4.28 -15.62 -1.17
N GLY A 103 4.46 -14.60 -1.98
CA GLY A 103 5.75 -14.21 -2.53
C GLY A 103 5.94 -12.71 -2.52
N LEU A 104 7.18 -12.29 -2.37
CA LEU A 104 7.56 -10.88 -2.34
C LEU A 104 7.40 -10.23 -3.72
N PRO A 105 7.11 -8.92 -3.79
CA PRO A 105 7.16 -8.18 -5.04
C PRO A 105 8.55 -8.27 -5.68
N SER A 106 8.61 -8.54 -6.99
CA SER A 106 9.85 -8.64 -7.74
C SER A 106 9.73 -8.02 -9.13
N GLY A 107 10.57 -7.06 -9.43
CA GLY A 107 10.55 -6.35 -10.70
C GLY A 107 9.19 -5.67 -10.98
N LYS A 108 8.51 -6.09 -12.06
CA LYS A 108 7.17 -5.61 -12.42
C LYS A 108 6.04 -6.49 -11.86
N SER A 109 6.38 -7.62 -11.27
CA SER A 109 5.40 -8.52 -10.66
C SER A 109 5.11 -8.06 -9.24
N GLY A 110 3.84 -7.81 -8.95
CA GLY A 110 3.36 -7.62 -7.59
C GLY A 110 3.60 -8.88 -6.76
N GLY A 111 3.67 -8.73 -5.43
CA GLY A 111 3.62 -9.87 -4.53
C GLY A 111 2.25 -10.55 -4.56
N TRP A 112 2.12 -11.65 -3.82
CA TRP A 112 0.83 -12.32 -3.65
C TRP A 112 0.66 -12.80 -2.20
N ASN A 113 -0.58 -12.94 -1.74
CA ASN A 113 -0.97 -13.20 -0.36
C ASN A 113 -0.27 -12.25 0.63
N PHE A 114 0.27 -12.73 1.77
CA PHE A 114 0.96 -11.86 2.73
C PHE A 114 2.10 -11.06 2.07
N GLY A 115 2.86 -11.67 1.17
CA GLY A 115 3.94 -10.98 0.46
C GLY A 115 3.48 -9.75 -0.33
N ALA A 116 2.25 -9.73 -0.85
CA ALA A 116 1.69 -8.57 -1.55
C ALA A 116 1.53 -7.33 -0.64
N THR A 117 1.38 -7.53 0.67
CA THR A 117 1.26 -6.40 1.62
C THR A 117 2.58 -5.66 1.87
N LEU A 118 3.72 -6.27 1.50
CA LEU A 118 5.05 -5.67 1.60
C LEU A 118 5.36 -4.90 0.32
N LEU A 119 4.69 -3.76 0.11
CA LEU A 119 4.65 -3.04 -1.18
C LEU A 119 6.02 -2.62 -1.67
N LYS A 120 6.83 -2.05 -0.77
CA LYS A 120 8.14 -1.50 -1.12
C LYS A 120 9.07 -1.53 0.09
N MET A 121 10.32 -1.93 -0.14
CA MET A 121 11.39 -1.83 0.84
C MET A 121 12.39 -0.75 0.40
N THR A 122 12.80 0.11 1.35
CA THR A 122 13.77 1.18 1.13
C THR A 122 14.88 1.09 2.20
N PRO A 123 16.18 1.03 1.81
CA PRO A 123 16.67 0.92 0.43
C PRO A 123 16.32 -0.43 -0.20
N ALA A 124 16.15 -0.47 -1.52
CA ALA A 124 15.96 -1.72 -2.23
C ALA A 124 17.21 -2.60 -2.15
N ILE A 125 17.05 -3.85 -1.79
CA ILE A 125 18.15 -4.81 -1.75
C ILE A 125 18.33 -5.41 -3.16
N LYS A 126 19.53 -5.26 -3.70
CA LYS A 126 19.91 -5.95 -4.93
C LYS A 126 20.19 -7.41 -4.61
N SER A 127 19.27 -8.28 -4.98
CA SER A 127 19.39 -9.73 -4.85
C SER A 127 19.34 -10.38 -6.22
N LYS A 128 20.15 -11.41 -6.46
CA LYS A 128 20.20 -12.14 -7.74
C LYS A 128 18.89 -12.86 -8.05
N THR A 129 18.21 -13.34 -7.02
CA THR A 129 17.03 -14.20 -7.12
C THR A 129 15.73 -13.50 -6.65
N GLY A 130 15.81 -12.21 -6.32
CA GLY A 130 14.73 -11.55 -5.56
C GLY A 130 14.84 -11.90 -4.08
N GLY A 131 13.72 -11.91 -3.38
CA GLY A 131 13.65 -12.35 -1.99
C GLY A 131 12.81 -13.59 -1.86
N ASP A 132 13.13 -14.43 -0.87
CA ASP A 132 12.34 -15.57 -0.46
C ASP A 132 11.43 -15.22 0.71
N LEU A 133 10.22 -15.78 0.75
CA LEU A 133 9.26 -15.57 1.82
C LEU A 133 8.78 -16.93 2.34
N PHE A 134 8.98 -17.18 3.63
CA PHE A 134 8.62 -18.47 4.24
C PHE A 134 8.22 -18.34 5.71
N VAL A 135 7.46 -19.31 6.17
CA VAL A 135 7.15 -19.52 7.60
C VAL A 135 8.28 -20.33 8.23
N SER A 136 8.90 -19.79 9.27
CA SER A 136 9.95 -20.48 10.05
C SER A 136 9.33 -21.17 11.25
N SER A 137 9.48 -22.49 11.33
CA SER A 137 9.01 -23.29 12.47
C SER A 137 9.92 -24.49 12.70
N HIS A 138 10.33 -24.74 13.94
CA HIS A 138 11.13 -25.89 14.34
C HIS A 138 12.39 -26.15 13.49
N GLY A 139 13.02 -25.06 13.00
CA GLY A 139 14.19 -25.16 12.12
C GLY A 139 13.89 -25.49 10.65
N GLY A 140 12.61 -25.67 10.29
CA GLY A 140 12.15 -25.86 8.91
C GLY A 140 11.56 -24.60 8.30
N GLN A 141 11.45 -24.62 6.96
CA GLN A 141 10.79 -23.59 6.17
C GLN A 141 9.50 -24.16 5.58
N TYR A 142 8.42 -23.41 5.77
CA TYR A 142 7.07 -23.81 5.36
C TYR A 142 6.42 -22.64 4.60
N SER A 143 5.33 -22.91 3.91
CA SER A 143 4.63 -21.89 3.13
C SER A 143 3.21 -21.58 3.62
N GLN A 144 2.76 -22.18 4.72
CA GLN A 144 1.36 -22.11 5.15
C GLN A 144 1.17 -21.27 6.41
N LEU A 145 0.14 -20.43 6.38
CA LEU A 145 -0.39 -19.68 7.51
C LEU A 145 -1.76 -20.23 7.87
N HIS A 146 -1.86 -20.87 9.03
CA HIS A 146 -3.11 -21.45 9.51
C HIS A 146 -3.99 -20.40 10.21
N PRO A 147 -5.33 -20.56 10.16
CA PRO A 147 -6.28 -19.64 10.79
C PRO A 147 -5.98 -19.38 12.27
N GLY A 148 -5.91 -18.10 12.63
CA GLY A 148 -5.75 -17.65 14.00
C GLY A 148 -4.41 -18.01 14.68
N ILE A 149 -3.49 -18.70 13.99
CA ILE A 149 -2.21 -19.13 14.57
C ILE A 149 -1.11 -18.10 14.23
N PRO A 150 -0.56 -17.39 15.24
CA PRO A 150 0.59 -16.53 15.03
C PRO A 150 1.80 -17.32 14.56
N SER A 151 2.33 -16.98 13.41
CA SER A 151 3.45 -17.67 12.76
C SER A 151 4.63 -16.70 12.57
N ILE A 152 5.85 -17.21 12.68
CA ILE A 152 7.05 -16.44 12.34
C ILE A 152 7.27 -16.54 10.83
N VAL A 153 7.21 -15.41 10.16
CA VAL A 153 7.46 -15.29 8.72
C VAL A 153 8.79 -14.58 8.53
N VAL A 154 9.58 -15.05 7.59
CA VAL A 154 10.89 -14.46 7.25
C VAL A 154 10.88 -14.08 5.77
N ALA A 155 11.17 -12.80 5.51
CA ALA A 155 11.56 -12.34 4.18
C ALA A 155 13.09 -12.31 4.13
N ARG A 156 13.66 -13.15 3.26
CA ARG A 156 15.11 -13.36 3.13
C ARG A 156 15.61 -12.82 1.80
N TYR A 157 16.61 -11.94 1.86
CA TYR A 157 17.25 -11.36 0.68
C TYR A 157 18.74 -11.71 0.66
N GLU A 158 19.20 -12.43 -0.36
CA GLU A 158 20.63 -12.73 -0.55
C GLU A 158 21.37 -11.43 -0.90
N LEU A 159 22.38 -11.09 -0.11
CA LEU A 159 23.24 -9.93 -0.36
C LEU A 159 24.35 -10.30 -1.36
N GLU A 160 24.49 -9.50 -2.42
CA GLU A 160 25.50 -9.75 -3.43
C GLU A 160 26.91 -9.52 -2.87
N GLY A 161 27.74 -10.55 -2.88
CA GLY A 161 29.19 -10.50 -2.61
C GLY A 161 29.57 -9.60 -1.43
N SER A 162 30.31 -8.51 -1.72
CA SER A 162 30.76 -7.52 -0.72
C SER A 162 29.77 -6.38 -0.46
N ALA A 163 28.51 -6.51 -0.90
CA ALA A 163 27.50 -5.47 -0.67
C ALA A 163 27.36 -5.18 0.83
N GLN A 164 27.45 -3.91 1.19
CA GLN A 164 27.18 -3.48 2.56
C GLN A 164 25.68 -3.59 2.84
N ALA A 165 25.34 -4.21 3.97
CA ALA A 165 23.99 -4.18 4.48
C ALA A 165 23.61 -2.74 4.86
N PRO A 166 22.37 -2.31 4.62
CA PRO A 166 21.89 -1.02 5.11
C PRO A 166 21.84 -1.02 6.64
N GLU A 167 22.01 0.15 7.25
CA GLU A 167 21.86 0.29 8.71
C GLU A 167 20.42 0.15 9.17
N GLN A 168 19.47 0.49 8.29
CA GLN A 168 18.03 0.37 8.52
C GLN A 168 17.30 0.12 7.22
N ILE A 169 16.11 -0.48 7.33
CA ILE A 169 15.18 -0.67 6.23
C ILE A 169 13.82 -0.09 6.62
N THR A 170 13.12 0.45 5.63
CA THR A 170 11.73 0.92 5.77
C THR A 170 10.85 0.18 4.80
N TYR A 171 9.74 -0.35 5.28
CA TYR A 171 8.67 -0.91 4.45
C TYR A 171 7.52 0.07 4.31
N ASP A 172 7.05 0.24 3.08
CA ASP A 172 5.71 0.71 2.77
C ASP A 172 4.81 -0.52 2.77
N VAL A 173 3.76 -0.48 3.59
CA VAL A 173 2.95 -1.66 3.88
C VAL A 173 1.50 -1.39 3.47
N GLY A 174 0.93 -2.31 2.69
CA GLY A 174 -0.46 -2.29 2.26
C GLY A 174 -1.38 -3.09 3.17
N LYS A 175 -2.67 -3.01 2.91
CA LYS A 175 -3.70 -3.81 3.57
C LYS A 175 -4.66 -4.42 2.56
N TYR A 176 -5.35 -5.46 2.98
CA TYR A 176 -6.42 -6.10 2.23
C TYR A 176 -7.79 -5.56 2.65
N GLU A 177 -8.67 -5.44 1.69
CA GLU A 177 -10.09 -5.18 1.87
C GLU A 177 -10.89 -6.37 1.35
N LEU A 178 -11.95 -6.75 2.09
CA LEU A 178 -12.89 -7.79 1.67
C LEU A 178 -14.01 -7.13 0.86
N LEU A 179 -14.07 -7.45 -0.41
CA LEU A 179 -15.13 -6.96 -1.29
C LEU A 179 -16.18 -8.05 -1.50
N GLU A 180 -17.43 -7.71 -1.23
CA GLU A 180 -18.58 -8.58 -1.45
C GLU A 180 -19.15 -8.36 -2.85
N ASN A 181 -19.27 -9.43 -3.62
CA ASN A 181 -19.97 -9.42 -4.89
C ASN A 181 -21.43 -9.85 -4.66
N ALA A 182 -22.32 -8.87 -4.49
CA ALA A 182 -23.73 -9.10 -4.22
C ALA A 182 -24.48 -9.87 -5.34
N LEU A 183 -23.93 -9.91 -6.57
CA LEU A 183 -24.53 -10.65 -7.68
C LEU A 183 -24.14 -12.12 -7.69
N ALA A 184 -22.95 -12.45 -7.20
CA ALA A 184 -22.41 -13.81 -7.20
C ALA A 184 -22.44 -14.47 -5.82
N ASP A 185 -22.86 -13.75 -4.77
CA ASP A 185 -22.85 -14.19 -3.36
C ASP A 185 -21.45 -14.72 -2.94
N THR A 186 -20.41 -14.00 -3.39
CA THR A 186 -19.01 -14.32 -3.10
C THR A 186 -18.29 -13.13 -2.49
N SER A 187 -17.29 -13.41 -1.67
CA SER A 187 -16.43 -12.38 -1.09
C SER A 187 -14.98 -12.70 -1.43
N GLU A 188 -14.24 -11.69 -1.87
CA GLU A 188 -12.84 -11.83 -2.24
C GLU A 188 -11.97 -10.77 -1.59
N TRP A 189 -10.73 -11.13 -1.25
CA TRP A 189 -9.75 -10.23 -0.66
C TRP A 189 -8.94 -9.55 -1.76
N PHE A 190 -9.01 -8.23 -1.80
CA PHE A 190 -8.21 -7.38 -2.70
C PHE A 190 -7.23 -6.54 -1.91
N LEU A 191 -6.04 -6.35 -2.46
CA LEU A 191 -5.10 -5.37 -1.93
C LEU A 191 -5.66 -3.97 -2.23
N GLU A 192 -5.75 -3.12 -1.21
CA GLU A 192 -6.29 -1.77 -1.36
C GLU A 192 -5.43 -0.97 -2.33
N SER A 193 -6.05 -0.41 -3.34
CA SER A 193 -5.42 0.41 -4.37
C SER A 193 -6.29 1.62 -4.69
N GLU A 194 -5.66 2.69 -5.11
CA GLU A 194 -6.30 3.90 -5.63
C GLU A 194 -5.88 4.08 -7.08
N GLN A 195 -6.80 4.54 -7.91
CA GLN A 195 -6.49 4.85 -9.29
C GLN A 195 -5.84 6.23 -9.37
N ASP A 196 -4.65 6.32 -9.96
CA ASP A 196 -4.01 7.60 -10.24
C ASP A 196 -4.84 8.35 -11.29
N PRO A 197 -5.37 9.53 -10.97
CA PRO A 197 -6.24 10.29 -11.87
C PRO A 197 -5.52 10.81 -13.14
N LEU A 198 -4.19 10.77 -13.17
CA LEU A 198 -3.39 11.25 -14.30
C LEU A 198 -2.95 10.13 -15.24
N THR A 199 -2.63 8.96 -14.69
CA THR A 199 -2.10 7.81 -15.45
C THR A 199 -3.12 6.74 -15.68
N GLU A 200 -4.26 6.77 -14.96
CA GLU A 200 -5.29 5.71 -14.93
C GLU A 200 -4.74 4.34 -14.47
N GLU A 201 -3.53 4.31 -13.89
CA GLU A 201 -2.93 3.11 -13.33
C GLU A 201 -3.37 2.94 -11.86
N ASP A 202 -3.61 1.69 -11.44
CA ASP A 202 -3.90 1.37 -10.04
C ASP A 202 -2.60 1.38 -9.24
N GLU A 203 -2.54 2.22 -8.20
CA GLU A 203 -1.43 2.26 -7.26
C GLU A 203 -1.88 1.73 -5.89
N ASN A 204 -1.08 0.81 -5.32
CA ASN A 204 -1.42 0.22 -4.02
C ASN A 204 -1.33 1.25 -2.91
N THR A 205 -2.38 1.34 -2.10
CA THR A 205 -2.46 2.27 -0.97
C THR A 205 -1.50 1.86 0.15
N VAL A 206 -0.69 2.82 0.60
CA VAL A 206 0.22 2.60 1.73
C VAL A 206 -0.53 2.80 3.04
N ALA A 207 -0.88 1.71 3.71
CA ALA A 207 -1.59 1.73 4.98
C ALA A 207 -0.70 2.17 6.16
N ALA A 208 0.60 1.83 6.10
CA ALA A 208 1.58 2.22 7.12
C ALA A 208 3.01 2.16 6.60
N LYS A 209 3.92 2.85 7.31
CA LYS A 209 5.38 2.70 7.12
C LYS A 209 6.01 2.15 8.40
N VAL A 210 6.94 1.20 8.24
CA VAL A 210 7.66 0.60 9.36
C VAL A 210 9.16 0.63 9.09
N THR A 211 9.92 1.21 10.02
CA THR A 211 11.38 1.25 9.94
C THR A 211 11.98 0.31 10.98
N LEU A 212 12.89 -0.56 10.53
CA LEU A 212 13.63 -1.51 11.35
C LEU A 212 15.13 -1.21 11.26
N PRO A 213 15.86 -1.12 12.39
CA PRO A 213 17.30 -1.17 12.36
C PRO A 213 17.77 -2.56 11.94
N VAL A 214 18.82 -2.64 11.13
CA VAL A 214 19.41 -3.91 10.72
C VAL A 214 20.48 -4.29 11.73
N GLN A 215 20.28 -5.40 12.42
CA GLN A 215 21.26 -5.95 13.36
C GLN A 215 22.41 -6.59 12.60
N PRO A 216 23.69 -6.32 13.00
CA PRO A 216 24.83 -6.96 12.38
C PRO A 216 24.85 -8.48 12.65
N GLU A 217 25.69 -9.19 11.90
CA GLU A 217 25.90 -10.61 12.10
C GLU A 217 26.37 -10.93 13.53
N GLY A 218 25.69 -11.89 14.19
CA GLY A 218 26.06 -12.36 15.52
C GLY A 218 25.65 -11.46 16.68
N ALA A 219 24.70 -10.52 16.46
CA ALA A 219 24.12 -9.71 17.53
C ALA A 219 23.11 -10.49 18.39
#